data_b564a7ececef065ad2ea2368ac001bea
#
_entry.id   b564a7ececef065ad2ea2368ac001bea
#
_cell.length_a   1.000
_cell.length_b   1.000
_cell.length_c   1.000
_cell.angle_alpha   90.00
_cell.angle_beta   90.00
_cell.angle_gamma   90.00
#
_symmetry.space_group_name_H-M   'P 1'
#
loop_
_entity.id
_entity.type
_entity.pdbx_description
1 polymer ?
#
loop_
_entity_poly.entity_id
_entity_poly.type
_entity_poly.pdbx_seq_one_letter_code
_entity_poly.pdbx_strand_id
1 'polypeptide(L)'
;MIVGEDVTVGHRAVLHGCTIGNRVLIGMGAVVLDDAVIADDVIIGAGCLVPPRKRLESGFLYTGSPAKAARELTAQERAFLVQSAANYTATAQAYRETDGGTAD
;
A
#
# COMPACT_ATOMS: atom_id res chain seq x y z
N MET A 1 -0.14 13.43 -5.07
CA MET A 1 0.06 12.04 -4.67
C MET A 1 1.29 11.46 -5.33
N ILE A 2 2.13 10.78 -4.57
CA ILE A 2 3.35 10.17 -5.08
C ILE A 2 3.29 8.68 -4.75
N VAL A 3 3.52 7.84 -5.76
CA VAL A 3 3.52 6.39 -5.58
C VAL A 3 4.84 5.86 -6.14
N GLY A 4 5.55 5.10 -5.33
CA GLY A 4 6.83 4.50 -5.70
C GLY A 4 6.67 3.33 -6.65
N GLU A 5 7.74 2.56 -6.77
CA GLU A 5 7.77 1.38 -7.64
C GLU A 5 7.32 0.14 -6.88
N ASP A 6 6.79 -0.84 -7.61
CA ASP A 6 6.41 -2.13 -7.06
C ASP A 6 5.35 -2.01 -5.97
N VAL A 7 4.37 -1.14 -6.17
CA VAL A 7 3.24 -0.97 -5.26
C VAL A 7 2.06 -1.80 -5.75
N THR A 8 1.52 -2.62 -4.86
CA THR A 8 0.34 -3.42 -5.13
C THR A 8 -0.84 -2.83 -4.36
N VAL A 9 -1.90 -2.48 -5.08
CA VAL A 9 -3.09 -1.86 -4.48
C VAL A 9 -4.27 -2.82 -4.61
N GLY A 10 -4.83 -3.20 -3.48
CA GLY A 10 -5.97 -4.09 -3.43
C GLY A 10 -7.26 -3.42 -3.89
N HIS A 11 -8.27 -4.25 -4.17
CA HIS A 11 -9.57 -3.75 -4.60
C HIS A 11 -10.18 -2.82 -3.56
N ARG A 12 -10.81 -1.76 -4.00
CA ARG A 12 -11.51 -0.78 -3.17
C ARG A 12 -10.61 -0.05 -2.17
N ALA A 13 -9.30 -0.11 -2.36
CA ALA A 13 -8.40 0.73 -1.58
C ALA A 13 -8.53 2.18 -2.06
N VAL A 14 -8.44 3.10 -1.11
CA VAL A 14 -8.52 4.54 -1.39
C VAL A 14 -7.19 5.18 -1.03
N LEU A 15 -6.56 5.82 -2.00
CA LEU A 15 -5.31 6.55 -1.80
C LEU A 15 -5.59 8.02 -2.12
N HIS A 16 -5.45 8.89 -1.14
CA HIS A 16 -5.79 10.29 -1.34
C HIS A 16 -4.69 11.20 -0.79
N GLY A 17 -3.96 11.83 -1.70
CA GLY A 17 -2.96 12.84 -1.33
C GLY A 17 -1.78 12.33 -0.51
N CYS A 18 -1.45 11.05 -0.60
CA CYS A 18 -0.40 10.45 0.23
C CYS A 18 0.87 10.20 -0.59
N THR A 19 1.95 9.87 0.12
CA THR A 19 3.22 9.45 -0.46
C THR A 19 3.46 7.99 -0.10
N ILE A 20 3.67 7.16 -1.10
CA ILE A 20 3.87 5.73 -0.92
C ILE A 20 5.24 5.35 -1.48
N GLY A 21 6.03 4.69 -0.65
CA GLY A 21 7.36 4.23 -1.04
C GLY A 21 7.32 3.03 -1.98
N ASN A 22 8.42 2.30 -2.03
CA ASN A 22 8.58 1.16 -2.93
C ASN A 22 8.24 -0.15 -2.23
N ARG A 23 7.76 -1.12 -2.99
CA ARG A 23 7.44 -2.46 -2.47
C ARG A 23 6.46 -2.40 -1.31
N VAL A 24 5.33 -1.76 -1.57
CA VAL A 24 4.25 -1.60 -0.59
C VAL A 24 3.03 -2.39 -1.07
N LEU A 25 2.44 -3.16 -0.17
CA LEU A 25 1.18 -3.84 -0.43
C LEU A 25 0.09 -3.12 0.35
N ILE A 26 -0.93 -2.65 -0.36
CA ILE A 26 -2.09 -1.99 0.25
C ILE A 26 -3.27 -2.94 0.13
N GLY A 27 -3.75 -3.41 1.26
CA GLY A 27 -4.81 -4.40 1.32
C GLY A 27 -6.15 -3.88 0.83
N MET A 28 -7.04 -4.81 0.53
CA MET A 28 -8.38 -4.47 0.05
C MET A 28 -9.12 -3.58 1.04
N GLY A 29 -9.76 -2.55 0.52
CA GLY A 29 -10.57 -1.65 1.33
C GLY A 29 -9.78 -0.74 2.27
N ALA A 30 -8.45 -0.77 2.22
CA ALA A 30 -7.65 0.14 3.03
C ALA A 30 -7.83 1.58 2.55
N VAL A 31 -7.72 2.52 3.47
CA VAL A 31 -7.86 3.94 3.18
C VAL A 31 -6.62 4.66 3.67
N VAL A 32 -5.93 5.36 2.77
CA VAL A 32 -4.74 6.16 3.10
C VAL A 32 -5.05 7.61 2.78
N LEU A 33 -4.99 8.45 3.78
CA LEU A 33 -5.47 9.83 3.68
C LEU A 33 -4.35 10.83 3.46
N ASP A 34 -4.74 12.11 3.36
CA ASP A 34 -3.86 13.19 2.92
C ASP A 34 -2.59 13.31 3.75
N ASP A 35 -1.49 13.50 3.05
CA ASP A 35 -0.18 13.74 3.65
C ASP A 35 0.37 12.59 4.48
N ALA A 36 -0.27 11.42 4.43
CA ALA A 36 0.32 10.22 5.01
C ALA A 36 1.57 9.82 4.23
N VAL A 37 2.56 9.31 4.91
CA VAL A 37 3.82 8.87 4.31
C VAL A 37 4.05 7.40 4.64
N ILE A 38 4.06 6.58 3.61
CA ILE A 38 4.29 5.14 3.74
C ILE A 38 5.71 4.86 3.26
N ALA A 39 6.56 4.36 4.13
CA ALA A 39 7.94 4.03 3.77
C ALA A 39 7.99 2.80 2.87
N ASP A 40 9.19 2.43 2.42
CA ASP A 40 9.39 1.22 1.62
C ASP A 40 9.13 -0.03 2.45
N ASP A 41 8.80 -1.12 1.78
CA ASP A 41 8.65 -2.44 2.41
C ASP A 41 7.64 -2.43 3.56
N VAL A 42 6.40 -2.07 3.23
CA VAL A 42 5.29 -2.00 4.18
C VAL A 42 4.11 -2.82 3.64
N ILE A 43 3.45 -3.54 4.52
CA ILE A 43 2.16 -4.16 4.23
C ILE A 43 1.09 -3.45 5.06
N ILE A 44 0.07 -2.95 4.37
CA ILE A 44 -1.10 -2.36 5.00
C ILE A 44 -2.23 -3.38 4.89
N GLY A 45 -2.74 -3.84 6.02
CA GLY A 45 -3.78 -4.87 6.05
C GLY A 45 -5.09 -4.41 5.45
N ALA A 46 -5.94 -5.37 5.10
CA ALA A 46 -7.26 -5.07 4.54
C ALA A 46 -8.09 -4.23 5.53
N GLY A 47 -8.80 -3.25 5.00
CA GLY A 47 -9.67 -2.37 5.80
C GLY A 47 -8.95 -1.42 6.75
N CYS A 48 -7.64 -1.36 6.68
CA CYS A 48 -6.84 -0.48 7.54
C CYS A 48 -7.10 0.99 7.17
N LEU A 49 -7.18 1.85 8.18
CA LEU A 49 -7.29 3.28 7.97
C LEU A 49 -6.00 3.97 8.38
N VAL A 50 -5.33 4.59 7.43
CA VAL A 50 -4.14 5.41 7.69
C VAL A 50 -4.58 6.87 7.72
N PRO A 51 -4.60 7.49 8.89
CA PRO A 51 -5.12 8.86 9.01
C PRO A 51 -4.18 9.88 8.36
N PRO A 52 -4.67 11.11 8.17
CA PRO A 52 -3.86 12.17 7.57
C PRO A 52 -2.55 12.38 8.32
N ARG A 53 -1.49 12.60 7.58
CA ARG A 53 -0.16 12.93 8.08
C ARG A 53 0.51 11.82 8.90
N LYS A 54 -0.08 10.65 8.96
CA LYS A 54 0.51 9.49 9.63
C LYS A 54 1.73 9.00 8.85
N ARG A 55 2.79 8.64 9.56
CA ARG A 55 3.98 8.04 8.96
C ARG A 55 4.04 6.57 9.34
N LEU A 56 4.15 5.71 8.33
CA LEU A 56 4.34 4.27 8.53
C LEU A 56 5.80 3.93 8.24
N GLU A 57 6.43 3.26 9.20
CA GLU A 57 7.84 2.93 9.11
C GLU A 57 8.09 1.69 8.26
N SER A 58 9.24 1.65 7.61
CA SER A 58 9.66 0.55 6.79
C SER A 58 9.75 -0.76 7.57
N GLY A 59 9.34 -1.85 6.95
CA GLY A 59 9.55 -3.17 7.50
C GLY A 59 8.47 -3.68 8.44
N PHE A 60 7.29 -3.06 8.46
CA PHE A 60 6.20 -3.46 9.36
C PHE A 60 4.92 -3.79 8.61
N LEU A 61 4.13 -4.65 9.23
CA LEU A 61 2.73 -4.85 8.90
C LEU A 61 1.89 -3.92 9.77
N TYR A 62 1.04 -3.13 9.13
CA TYR A 62 0.12 -2.21 9.81
C TYR A 62 -1.31 -2.71 9.66
N THR A 63 -2.07 -2.65 10.74
CA THR A 63 -3.47 -3.07 10.76
C THR A 63 -4.31 -2.10 11.59
N GLY A 64 -5.59 -2.15 11.37
CA GLY A 64 -6.57 -1.47 12.23
C GLY A 64 -6.97 -0.08 11.75
N SER A 65 -7.82 0.53 12.54
CA SER A 65 -8.35 1.86 12.32
C SER A 65 -8.37 2.61 13.66
N PRO A 66 -7.43 3.50 13.91
CA PRO A 66 -6.31 3.90 13.05
C PRO A 66 -5.19 2.85 12.94
N ALA A 67 -4.42 2.96 11.89
CA ALA A 67 -3.32 2.03 11.61
C ALA A 67 -2.30 1.98 12.74
N LYS A 68 -1.94 0.77 13.13
CA LYS A 68 -0.89 0.53 14.13
C LYS A 68 0.02 -0.58 13.65
N ALA A 69 1.29 -0.47 13.96
CA ALA A 69 2.26 -1.52 13.66
C ALA A 69 1.89 -2.78 14.43
N ALA A 70 1.55 -3.86 13.71
CA ALA A 70 1.19 -5.12 14.31
C ALA A 70 2.44 -5.94 14.64
N ARG A 71 3.38 -5.98 13.70
CA ARG A 71 4.64 -6.71 13.85
C ARG A 71 5.58 -6.38 12.70
N GLU A 72 6.83 -6.77 12.83
CA GLU A 72 7.78 -6.67 11.73
C GLU A 72 7.43 -7.67 10.62
N LEU A 73 7.78 -7.32 9.39
CA LEU A 73 7.65 -8.23 8.27
C LEU A 73 8.65 -9.37 8.38
N THR A 74 8.23 -10.56 8.00
CA THR A 74 9.14 -11.71 7.87
C THR A 74 9.93 -11.61 6.57
N ALA A 75 11.02 -12.37 6.47
CA ALA A 75 11.78 -12.46 5.22
C ALA A 75 10.91 -12.98 4.07
N GLN A 76 9.99 -13.90 4.36
CA GLN A 76 9.05 -14.42 3.37
C GLN A 76 8.11 -13.33 2.88
N GLU A 77 7.64 -12.49 3.77
CA GLU A 77 6.75 -11.38 3.39
C GLU A 77 7.47 -10.34 2.55
N ARG A 78 8.72 -10.04 2.87
CA ARG A 78 9.52 -9.13 2.05
C ARG A 78 9.74 -9.69 0.66
N ALA A 79 10.04 -10.99 0.55
CA ALA A 79 10.18 -11.65 -0.74
C ALA A 79 8.86 -11.64 -1.51
N PHE A 80 7.76 -11.85 -0.82
CA PHE A 80 6.43 -11.80 -1.42
C PHE A 80 6.11 -10.43 -2.00
N LEU A 81 6.51 -9.35 -1.35
CA LEU A 81 6.29 -8.00 -1.87
C LEU A 81 6.95 -7.82 -3.25
N VAL A 82 8.18 -8.26 -3.40
CA VAL A 82 8.88 -8.18 -4.68
C VAL A 82 8.19 -9.04 -5.73
N GLN A 83 7.86 -10.27 -5.40
CA GLN A 83 7.25 -11.21 -6.34
C GLN A 83 5.83 -10.78 -6.71
N SER A 84 5.06 -10.33 -5.73
CA SER A 84 3.69 -9.88 -5.95
C SER A 84 3.65 -8.68 -6.89
N ALA A 85 4.54 -7.73 -6.69
CA ALA A 85 4.64 -6.57 -7.55
C ALA A 85 4.97 -6.97 -8.99
N ALA A 86 5.93 -7.89 -9.18
CA ALA A 86 6.29 -8.39 -10.50
C ALA A 86 5.10 -9.06 -11.20
N ASN A 87 4.31 -9.82 -10.45
CA ASN A 87 3.13 -10.49 -11.01
C ASN A 87 2.01 -9.53 -11.33
N TYR A 88 1.86 -8.48 -10.56
CA TYR A 88 0.75 -7.55 -10.70
C TYR A 88 1.02 -6.37 -11.62
N THR A 89 2.25 -6.15 -12.03
CA THR A 89 2.59 -4.97 -12.83
C THR A 89 1.72 -4.86 -14.09
N ALA A 90 1.62 -5.92 -14.86
CA ALA A 90 0.80 -5.92 -16.08
C ALA A 90 -0.68 -5.77 -15.77
N THR A 91 -1.16 -6.44 -14.75
CA THR A 91 -2.57 -6.37 -14.33
C THR A 91 -2.92 -4.98 -13.82
N ALA A 92 -2.09 -4.41 -12.98
CA ALA A 92 -2.31 -3.06 -12.45
C ALA A 92 -2.29 -2.02 -13.55
N GLN A 93 -1.41 -2.19 -14.53
CA GLN A 93 -1.34 -1.27 -15.67
C GLN A 93 -2.60 -1.35 -16.52
N ALA A 94 -3.05 -2.55 -16.84
CA ALA A 94 -4.29 -2.74 -17.59
C ALA A 94 -5.49 -2.17 -16.84
N TYR A 95 -5.51 -2.36 -15.54
CA TYR A 95 -6.57 -1.84 -14.69
C TYR A 95 -6.62 -0.32 -14.74
N ARG A 96 -5.46 0.34 -14.68
CA ARG A 96 -5.40 1.80 -14.77
C ARG A 96 -5.83 2.32 -16.13
N GLU A 97 -5.56 1.59 -17.20
CA GLU A 97 -5.97 1.98 -18.53
C GLU A 97 -7.48 1.89 -18.73
N THR A 98 -8.11 0.91 -18.10
CA THR A 98 -9.56 0.71 -18.25
C THR A 98 -10.36 1.51 -17.26
N ASP A 99 -9.79 1.87 -16.15
CA ASP A 99 -10.56 2.37 -15.02
C ASP A 99 -9.87 3.54 -14.33
N GLY A 100 -9.02 4.14 -15.03
CA GLY A 100 -8.19 5.35 -14.81
C GLY A 100 -8.28 6.02 -13.46
N GLY A 101 -8.71 5.73 -12.51
CA GLY A 101 -8.78 6.44 -11.26
C GLY A 101 -9.22 5.59 -10.09
N THR A 102 -9.27 4.32 -10.31
CA THR A 102 -9.75 3.45 -9.24
C THR A 102 -8.87 3.45 -8.02
N ALA A 103 -7.62 3.78 -8.19
CA ALA A 103 -6.69 3.87 -7.06
C ALA A 103 -6.82 5.19 -6.31
N ASP A 104 -7.55 6.10 -6.85
CA ASP A 104 -7.68 7.45 -6.27
C ASP A 104 -8.72 7.52 -5.17
#